data_7eb5ac9805093f01ee529ad75c0fe12f
#
_entry.id   7eb5ac9805093f01ee529ad75c0fe12f
#
_cell.length_a   1.000
_cell.length_b   1.000
_cell.length_c   1.000
_cell.angle_alpha   90.00
_cell.angle_beta   90.00
_cell.angle_gamma   90.00
#
_symmetry.space_group_name_H-M   'P 1'
#
loop_
_entity.id
_entity.type
_entity.pdbx_description
1 polymer ?
#
loop_
_entity_poly.entity_id
_entity_poly.type
_entity_poly.pdbx_seq_one_letter_code
_entity_poly.pdbx_strand_id
1 'polypeptide(L)'
;MTEKFQKSSKNIMKIKQKKICAALVVLAVAIILCGVTKWQQNQAEIAMEEAEMERMADVPPLYAGILAEIRQNEMVLLEENQEVLIAAAERAAHPENNVYTFLQGPKSWSEGRTWSGEWSNEYVKGNYFGSFGCGLCCMANIYCTYTDYTCSPWDMYEYARQVSGYSPTRKVGAIGWADMKVTLRKCGFDCSLHNKPESYEKFQEQIKNAKGAVVLVCSRDDDTYWENTGGHYVNISLYNEETDEVFLGDPGGPSRNREFIPLRYVYDALKTASQYQYMLVNDYREENNEWKQDGIDENWVEP
;
A
#
# COMPACT_ATOMS: atom_id res chain seq x y z
N MET A 1 47.87 -1.45 -0.19
CA MET A 1 46.41 -1.52 -0.54
C MET A 1 45.51 -0.62 0.30
N THR A 2 45.91 -0.23 1.49
CA THR A 2 45.08 0.54 2.47
C THR A 2 44.85 2.01 2.15
N GLU A 3 45.79 2.72 1.52
CA GLU A 3 45.63 4.16 1.22
C GLU A 3 44.62 4.49 0.12
N LYS A 4 44.47 3.63 -0.90
CA LYS A 4 43.49 3.81 -1.96
C LYS A 4 42.04 3.67 -1.46
N PHE A 5 41.78 2.78 -0.52
CA PHE A 5 40.47 2.59 0.11
C PHE A 5 40.05 3.77 0.99
N GLN A 6 41.01 4.33 1.78
CA GLN A 6 40.72 5.50 2.62
C GLN A 6 40.45 6.77 1.79
N LYS A 7 41.10 6.93 0.64
CA LYS A 7 40.88 8.08 -0.27
C LYS A 7 39.53 7.99 -0.99
N SER A 8 39.08 6.76 -1.34
CA SER A 8 37.76 6.51 -1.92
C SER A 8 36.63 6.80 -0.94
N SER A 9 36.73 6.29 0.30
CA SER A 9 35.74 6.52 1.37
C SER A 9 35.57 8.01 1.70
N LYS A 10 36.67 8.78 1.78
CA LYS A 10 36.63 10.23 2.02
C LYS A 10 35.97 11.00 0.85
N ASN A 11 36.14 10.54 -0.39
CA ASN A 11 35.48 11.17 -1.53
C ASN A 11 33.98 10.88 -1.57
N ILE A 12 33.55 9.67 -1.24
CA ILE A 12 32.12 9.30 -1.16
C ILE A 12 31.42 10.11 -0.07
N MET A 13 32.08 10.27 1.10
CA MET A 13 31.54 11.06 2.22
C MET A 13 31.41 12.55 1.86
N LYS A 14 32.38 13.13 1.11
CA LYS A 14 32.29 14.51 0.61
C LYS A 14 31.18 14.71 -0.41
N ILE A 15 30.91 13.71 -1.27
CA ILE A 15 29.84 13.75 -2.26
C ILE A 15 28.47 13.67 -1.55
N LYS A 16 28.32 12.78 -0.56
CA LYS A 16 27.08 12.69 0.26
C LYS A 16 26.83 14.00 1.03
N GLN A 17 27.84 14.59 1.64
CA GLN A 17 27.69 15.88 2.33
C GLN A 17 27.28 17.01 1.37
N LYS A 18 27.84 17.09 0.16
CA LYS A 18 27.45 18.08 -0.85
C LYS A 18 26.00 17.89 -1.31
N LYS A 19 25.54 16.64 -1.49
CA LYS A 19 24.14 16.35 -1.86
C LYS A 19 23.16 16.73 -0.74
N ILE A 20 23.52 16.43 0.53
CA ILE A 20 22.70 16.82 1.70
C ILE A 20 22.64 18.35 1.83
N CYS A 21 23.75 19.05 1.68
CA CYS A 21 23.74 20.53 1.71
C CYS A 21 22.91 21.12 0.55
N ALA A 22 22.98 20.55 -0.64
CA ALA A 22 22.17 21.01 -1.77
C ALA A 22 20.68 20.77 -1.53
N ALA A 23 20.29 19.63 -0.98
CA ALA A 23 18.91 19.33 -0.62
C ALA A 23 18.38 20.28 0.47
N LEU A 24 19.18 20.58 1.49
CA LEU A 24 18.82 21.54 2.53
C LEU A 24 18.65 22.96 2.01
N VAL A 25 19.48 23.38 1.05
CA VAL A 25 19.34 24.68 0.39
C VAL A 25 18.05 24.75 -0.43
N VAL A 26 17.74 23.70 -1.20
CA VAL A 26 16.48 23.61 -1.97
C VAL A 26 15.26 23.65 -1.05
N LEU A 27 15.29 22.93 0.06
CA LEU A 27 14.22 22.93 1.07
C LEU A 27 14.07 24.32 1.71
N ALA A 28 15.17 24.97 2.08
CA ALA A 28 15.13 26.33 2.64
C ALA A 28 14.56 27.35 1.64
N VAL A 29 14.92 27.26 0.37
CA VAL A 29 14.37 28.12 -0.70
C VAL A 29 12.88 27.83 -0.89
N ALA A 30 12.45 26.58 -0.87
CA ALA A 30 11.04 26.22 -0.96
C ALA A 30 10.22 26.79 0.22
N ILE A 31 10.73 26.70 1.45
CA ILE A 31 10.08 27.27 2.64
C ILE A 31 9.99 28.80 2.54
N ILE A 32 11.04 29.46 2.07
CA ILE A 32 11.02 30.91 1.87
C ILE A 32 10.01 31.32 0.78
N LEU A 33 9.97 30.58 -0.34
CA LEU A 33 9.01 30.84 -1.41
C LEU A 33 7.57 30.62 -0.95
N CYS A 34 7.30 29.54 -0.18
CA CYS A 34 5.99 29.32 0.44
C CYS A 34 5.63 30.43 1.44
N GLY A 35 6.59 30.91 2.22
CA GLY A 35 6.38 32.02 3.14
C GLY A 35 6.06 33.35 2.43
N VAL A 36 6.77 33.64 1.34
CA VAL A 36 6.55 34.84 0.51
C VAL A 36 5.20 34.77 -0.21
N THR A 37 4.83 33.61 -0.77
CA THR A 37 3.53 33.46 -1.43
C THR A 37 2.38 33.58 -0.43
N LYS A 38 2.50 32.99 0.76
CA LYS A 38 1.50 33.13 1.83
C LYS A 38 1.38 34.57 2.33
N TRP A 39 2.51 35.28 2.45
CA TRP A 39 2.50 36.71 2.81
C TRP A 39 1.85 37.56 1.72
N GLN A 40 2.14 37.31 0.43
CA GLN A 40 1.51 38.01 -0.70
C GLN A 40 0.01 37.76 -0.78
N GLN A 41 -0.41 36.47 -0.55
CA GLN A 41 -1.83 36.14 -0.46
C GLN A 41 -2.53 36.88 0.67
N ASN A 42 -1.93 36.90 1.86
CA ASN A 42 -2.49 37.65 3.01
C ASN A 42 -2.59 39.14 2.76
N GLN A 43 -1.61 39.79 2.07
CA GLN A 43 -1.67 41.20 1.71
C GLN A 43 -2.74 41.48 0.64
N ALA A 44 -2.90 40.54 -0.32
CA ALA A 44 -3.96 40.64 -1.31
C ALA A 44 -5.36 40.51 -0.68
N GLU A 45 -5.48 39.61 0.30
CA GLU A 45 -6.71 39.40 1.06
C GLU A 45 -7.10 40.65 1.90
N ILE A 46 -6.14 41.22 2.61
CA ILE A 46 -6.35 42.49 3.36
C ILE A 46 -6.78 43.64 2.43
N ALA A 47 -6.10 43.78 1.27
CA ALA A 47 -6.45 44.81 0.31
C ALA A 47 -7.85 44.60 -0.34
N MET A 48 -8.24 43.32 -0.52
CA MET A 48 -9.59 42.97 -0.97
C MET A 48 -10.63 43.27 0.13
N GLU A 49 -10.34 42.98 1.39
CA GLU A 49 -11.24 43.31 2.52
C GLU A 49 -11.44 44.80 2.69
N GLU A 50 -10.38 45.61 2.55
CA GLU A 50 -10.46 47.06 2.61
C GLU A 50 -11.30 47.63 1.46
N ALA A 51 -11.07 47.17 0.23
CA ALA A 51 -11.82 47.60 -0.95
C ALA A 51 -13.30 47.16 -0.91
N GLU A 52 -13.59 46.04 -0.24
CA GLU A 52 -14.96 45.54 -0.09
C GLU A 52 -15.70 46.25 1.05
N MET A 53 -15.02 46.59 2.15
CA MET A 53 -15.60 47.45 3.18
C MET A 53 -16.00 48.80 2.62
N GLU A 54 -15.20 49.38 1.73
CA GLU A 54 -15.51 50.65 1.05
C GLU A 54 -16.73 50.52 0.13
N ARG A 55 -16.88 49.35 -0.57
CA ARG A 55 -18.07 49.04 -1.37
C ARG A 55 -19.31 48.74 -0.53
N MET A 56 -19.14 48.09 0.62
CA MET A 56 -20.24 47.73 1.51
C MET A 56 -20.86 48.92 2.24
N ALA A 57 -20.14 50.03 2.34
CA ALA A 57 -20.69 51.26 2.93
C ALA A 57 -21.94 51.81 2.21
N ASP A 58 -22.08 51.47 0.91
CA ASP A 58 -23.23 51.90 0.07
C ASP A 58 -24.27 50.80 -0.17
N VAL A 59 -24.11 49.60 0.43
CA VAL A 59 -25.02 48.44 0.21
C VAL A 59 -26.19 48.53 1.19
N PRO A 60 -27.46 48.45 0.71
CA PRO A 60 -28.62 48.40 1.60
C PRO A 60 -28.54 47.23 2.59
N PRO A 61 -28.97 47.40 3.85
CA PRO A 61 -28.86 46.41 4.91
C PRO A 61 -29.44 45.02 4.57
N LEU A 62 -30.41 44.98 3.66
CA LEU A 62 -31.03 43.74 3.18
C LEU A 62 -30.04 42.85 2.41
N TYR A 63 -29.08 43.43 1.70
CA TYR A 63 -28.10 42.67 0.90
C TYR A 63 -26.84 42.32 1.70
N ALA A 64 -26.55 43.04 2.79
CA ALA A 64 -25.38 42.78 3.65
C ALA A 64 -25.42 41.38 4.26
N GLY A 65 -26.60 40.91 4.67
CA GLY A 65 -26.80 39.54 5.21
C GLY A 65 -26.56 38.45 4.17
N ILE A 66 -27.05 38.67 2.94
CA ILE A 66 -26.87 37.71 1.83
C ILE A 66 -25.40 37.59 1.41
N LEU A 67 -24.70 38.74 1.36
CA LEU A 67 -23.27 38.73 1.02
C LEU A 67 -22.42 38.07 2.12
N ALA A 68 -22.79 38.24 3.40
CA ALA A 68 -22.11 37.57 4.51
C ALA A 68 -22.30 36.02 4.45
N GLU A 69 -23.50 35.57 4.09
CA GLU A 69 -23.79 34.13 3.94
C GLU A 69 -23.05 33.52 2.74
N ILE A 70 -22.99 34.21 1.60
CA ILE A 70 -22.21 33.79 0.43
C ILE A 70 -20.72 33.68 0.80
N ARG A 71 -20.17 34.65 1.48
CA ARG A 71 -18.76 34.65 1.92
C ARG A 71 -18.47 33.49 2.88
N GLN A 72 -19.36 33.22 3.84
CA GLN A 72 -19.23 32.10 4.75
C GLN A 72 -19.19 30.76 4.00
N ASN A 73 -20.05 30.60 3.00
CA ASN A 73 -20.10 29.39 2.18
C ASN A 73 -18.86 29.23 1.30
N GLU A 74 -18.33 30.33 0.74
CA GLU A 74 -17.07 30.31 -0.03
C GLU A 74 -15.86 29.94 0.86
N MET A 75 -15.80 30.45 2.09
CA MET A 75 -14.74 30.08 3.04
C MET A 75 -14.78 28.61 3.39
N VAL A 76 -15.96 28.03 3.67
CA VAL A 76 -16.14 26.61 3.97
C VAL A 76 -15.68 25.75 2.78
N LEU A 77 -16.06 26.11 1.55
CA LEU A 77 -15.62 25.40 0.34
C LEU A 77 -14.11 25.48 0.11
N LEU A 78 -13.47 26.59 0.47
CA LEU A 78 -12.01 26.73 0.37
C LEU A 78 -11.29 25.87 1.40
N GLU A 79 -11.79 25.82 2.64
CA GLU A 79 -11.25 24.96 3.70
C GLU A 79 -11.38 23.48 3.34
N GLU A 80 -12.57 23.03 2.90
CA GLU A 80 -12.79 21.66 2.44
C GLU A 80 -11.87 21.25 1.28
N ASN A 81 -11.69 22.13 0.28
CA ASN A 81 -10.78 21.89 -0.83
C ASN A 81 -9.30 21.82 -0.37
N GLN A 82 -8.91 22.64 0.62
CA GLN A 82 -7.57 22.63 1.17
C GLN A 82 -7.29 21.32 1.93
N GLU A 83 -8.23 20.85 2.74
CA GLU A 83 -8.13 19.55 3.42
C GLU A 83 -7.99 18.39 2.44
N VAL A 84 -8.80 18.37 1.38
CA VAL A 84 -8.71 17.36 0.31
C VAL A 84 -7.33 17.38 -0.37
N LEU A 85 -6.78 18.56 -0.65
CA LEU A 85 -5.44 18.70 -1.25
C LEU A 85 -4.33 18.26 -0.31
N ILE A 86 -4.43 18.58 0.98
CA ILE A 86 -3.47 18.11 2.00
C ILE A 86 -3.52 16.61 2.12
N ALA A 87 -4.71 16.01 2.25
CA ALA A 87 -4.88 14.57 2.33
C ALA A 87 -4.39 13.85 1.06
N ALA A 88 -4.55 14.47 -0.12
CA ALA A 88 -4.00 13.93 -1.37
C ALA A 88 -2.47 14.00 -1.42
N ALA A 89 -1.88 15.09 -0.91
CA ALA A 89 -0.43 15.25 -0.83
C ALA A 89 0.20 14.27 0.18
N GLU A 90 -0.43 14.06 1.32
CA GLU A 90 0.00 13.08 2.33
C GLU A 90 -0.06 11.65 1.78
N ARG A 91 -1.16 11.30 1.07
CA ARG A 91 -1.27 10.00 0.39
C ARG A 91 -0.20 9.79 -0.68
N ALA A 92 0.17 10.84 -1.40
CA ALA A 92 1.24 10.78 -2.40
C ALA A 92 2.65 10.68 -1.78
N ALA A 93 2.85 11.31 -0.61
CA ALA A 93 4.13 11.27 0.13
C ALA A 93 4.37 9.92 0.82
N HIS A 94 3.29 9.23 1.24
CA HIS A 94 3.32 7.98 1.98
C HIS A 94 2.37 6.94 1.36
N PRO A 95 2.65 6.48 0.12
CA PRO A 95 1.77 5.55 -0.59
C PRO A 95 1.57 4.23 0.15
N GLU A 96 2.54 3.83 0.99
CA GLU A 96 2.46 2.64 1.84
C GLU A 96 1.31 2.69 2.85
N ASN A 97 0.86 3.87 3.27
CA ASN A 97 -0.27 4.01 4.19
C ASN A 97 -1.60 3.54 3.58
N ASN A 98 -1.71 3.52 2.26
CA ASN A 98 -2.89 3.04 1.54
C ASN A 98 -2.82 1.53 1.21
N VAL A 99 -1.73 0.85 1.55
CA VAL A 99 -1.56 -0.59 1.29
C VAL A 99 -2.08 -1.40 2.46
N TYR A 100 -3.06 -2.25 2.20
CA TYR A 100 -3.58 -3.21 3.17
C TYR A 100 -2.62 -4.40 3.33
N THR A 101 -2.44 -4.85 4.59
CA THR A 101 -1.46 -5.91 4.92
C THR A 101 -1.94 -6.79 6.07
N PHE A 102 -3.08 -7.43 5.89
CA PHE A 102 -3.71 -8.26 6.93
C PHE A 102 -2.80 -9.40 7.41
N LEU A 103 -2.82 -9.62 8.72
CA LEU A 103 -2.13 -10.71 9.40
C LEU A 103 -3.06 -11.93 9.55
N GLN A 104 -2.52 -13.13 9.31
CA GLN A 104 -3.29 -14.37 9.38
C GLN A 104 -3.31 -15.03 10.76
N GLY A 105 -2.38 -14.64 11.66
CA GLY A 105 -2.05 -15.40 12.86
C GLY A 105 -2.88 -15.04 14.08
N PRO A 106 -3.45 -16.01 14.83
CA PRO A 106 -4.23 -15.76 16.03
C PRO A 106 -3.39 -15.14 17.16
N LYS A 107 -2.08 -15.35 17.17
CA LYS A 107 -1.18 -14.70 18.12
C LYS A 107 -1.13 -13.19 17.89
N SER A 108 -1.06 -12.75 16.63
CA SER A 108 -1.09 -11.33 16.29
C SER A 108 -2.39 -10.67 16.76
N TRP A 109 -3.52 -11.34 16.58
CA TRP A 109 -4.80 -10.89 17.06
C TRP A 109 -4.84 -10.80 18.60
N SER A 110 -4.43 -11.87 19.30
CA SER A 110 -4.43 -11.87 20.77
C SER A 110 -3.48 -10.84 21.39
N GLU A 111 -2.44 -10.43 20.65
CA GLU A 111 -1.50 -9.36 21.04
C GLU A 111 -1.98 -7.95 20.64
N GLY A 112 -3.15 -7.83 19.99
CA GLY A 112 -3.68 -6.54 19.52
C GLY A 112 -2.81 -5.86 18.47
N ARG A 113 -2.16 -6.64 17.60
CA ARG A 113 -1.31 -6.08 16.54
C ARG A 113 -2.16 -5.46 15.44
N THR A 114 -1.74 -4.30 14.95
CA THR A 114 -2.34 -3.65 13.77
C THR A 114 -2.42 -4.62 12.60
N TRP A 115 -3.50 -4.56 11.82
CA TRP A 115 -3.82 -5.44 10.69
C TRP A 115 -4.19 -6.87 11.06
N SER A 116 -4.37 -7.20 12.33
CA SER A 116 -4.88 -8.49 12.77
C SER A 116 -6.37 -8.42 13.10
N GLY A 117 -7.06 -9.56 13.03
CA GLY A 117 -8.50 -9.61 13.28
C GLY A 117 -9.02 -10.99 13.67
N GLU A 118 -10.29 -11.04 14.00
CA GLU A 118 -10.99 -12.25 14.46
C GLU A 118 -10.97 -13.40 13.47
N TRP A 119 -10.84 -13.12 12.15
CA TRP A 119 -10.68 -14.15 11.11
C TRP A 119 -9.58 -15.16 11.43
N SER A 120 -8.55 -14.74 12.17
CA SER A 120 -7.42 -15.60 12.53
C SER A 120 -7.81 -16.76 13.46
N ASN A 121 -8.96 -16.67 14.16
CA ASN A 121 -9.48 -17.70 15.03
C ASN A 121 -10.41 -18.69 14.31
N GLU A 122 -10.77 -18.41 13.07
CA GLU A 122 -11.65 -19.24 12.28
C GLU A 122 -11.07 -20.62 12.00
N TYR A 123 -11.95 -21.61 11.92
CA TYR A 123 -11.57 -23.02 11.83
C TYR A 123 -12.37 -23.75 10.75
N VAL A 124 -11.68 -24.29 9.75
CA VAL A 124 -12.30 -24.97 8.63
C VAL A 124 -11.77 -26.40 8.50
N LYS A 125 -12.66 -27.40 8.62
CA LYS A 125 -12.35 -28.83 8.41
C LYS A 125 -11.09 -29.31 9.14
N GLY A 126 -10.87 -28.84 10.33
CA GLY A 126 -9.71 -29.22 11.13
C GLY A 126 -8.46 -28.37 10.94
N ASN A 127 -8.54 -27.24 10.24
CA ASN A 127 -7.44 -26.31 10.05
C ASN A 127 -7.78 -24.94 10.61
N TYR A 128 -6.87 -24.33 11.35
CA TYR A 128 -6.96 -22.93 11.74
C TYR A 128 -6.68 -22.04 10.54
N PHE A 129 -7.37 -20.89 10.47
CA PHE A 129 -7.12 -19.89 9.43
C PHE A 129 -5.62 -19.50 9.38
N GLY A 130 -4.98 -19.33 10.53
CA GLY A 130 -3.55 -19.07 10.63
C GLY A 130 -2.63 -20.09 9.96
N SER A 131 -3.12 -21.31 9.65
CA SER A 131 -2.34 -22.35 8.97
C SER A 131 -2.52 -22.38 7.44
N PHE A 132 -3.57 -21.73 6.91
CA PHE A 132 -3.87 -21.75 5.47
C PHE A 132 -4.17 -20.37 4.89
N GLY A 133 -4.34 -19.35 5.73
CA GLY A 133 -4.87 -18.04 5.35
C GLY A 133 -3.93 -17.11 4.58
N CYS A 134 -2.64 -17.43 4.42
CA CYS A 134 -1.68 -16.50 3.81
C CYS A 134 -2.10 -16.02 2.41
N GLY A 135 -2.54 -16.93 1.54
CA GLY A 135 -3.01 -16.55 0.20
C GLY A 135 -4.32 -15.76 0.23
N LEU A 136 -5.19 -16.02 1.20
CA LEU A 136 -6.44 -15.30 1.39
C LEU A 136 -6.19 -13.86 1.89
N CYS A 137 -5.29 -13.70 2.85
CA CYS A 137 -4.82 -12.36 3.26
C CYS A 137 -4.20 -11.61 2.08
N CYS A 138 -3.38 -12.28 1.26
CA CYS A 138 -2.80 -11.66 0.07
C CYS A 138 -3.87 -11.18 -0.92
N MET A 139 -4.92 -11.96 -1.15
CA MET A 139 -6.02 -11.54 -2.04
C MET A 139 -6.86 -10.41 -1.45
N ALA A 140 -7.17 -10.46 -0.15
CA ALA A 140 -7.87 -9.38 0.54
C ALA A 140 -7.04 -8.09 0.53
N ASN A 141 -5.72 -8.17 0.75
CA ASN A 141 -4.82 -7.04 0.64
C ASN A 141 -4.87 -6.39 -0.75
N ILE A 142 -4.82 -7.19 -1.83
CA ILE A 142 -4.94 -6.72 -3.21
C ILE A 142 -6.29 -6.03 -3.42
N TYR A 143 -7.37 -6.67 -2.99
CA TYR A 143 -8.72 -6.15 -3.17
C TYR A 143 -8.88 -4.79 -2.48
N CYS A 144 -8.56 -4.68 -1.19
CA CYS A 144 -8.68 -3.44 -0.45
C CYS A 144 -7.68 -2.35 -0.89
N THR A 145 -6.49 -2.74 -1.41
CA THR A 145 -5.47 -1.76 -1.85
C THR A 145 -5.81 -1.12 -3.20
N TYR A 146 -6.40 -1.88 -4.13
CA TYR A 146 -6.53 -1.45 -5.51
C TYR A 146 -7.97 -1.21 -5.96
N THR A 147 -8.94 -1.28 -5.04
CA THR A 147 -10.35 -0.94 -5.28
C THR A 147 -10.85 0.06 -4.24
N ASP A 148 -12.02 0.61 -4.46
CA ASP A 148 -12.73 1.45 -3.48
C ASP A 148 -13.53 0.62 -2.47
N TYR A 149 -13.35 -0.70 -2.47
CA TYR A 149 -14.06 -1.65 -1.61
C TYR A 149 -13.14 -2.24 -0.55
N THR A 150 -13.75 -2.72 0.55
CA THR A 150 -13.04 -3.40 1.63
C THR A 150 -13.63 -4.77 1.93
N CYS A 151 -12.79 -5.68 2.40
CA CYS A 151 -13.19 -7.00 2.85
C CYS A 151 -12.20 -7.55 3.88
N SER A 152 -12.66 -8.42 4.77
CA SER A 152 -11.76 -9.20 5.61
C SER A 152 -11.11 -10.36 4.83
N PRO A 153 -10.02 -10.93 5.34
CA PRO A 153 -9.50 -12.20 4.83
C PRO A 153 -10.50 -13.36 4.93
N TRP A 154 -11.48 -13.30 5.84
CA TRP A 154 -12.53 -14.29 5.95
C TRP A 154 -13.59 -14.12 4.85
N ASP A 155 -14.02 -12.91 4.57
CA ASP A 155 -14.89 -12.61 3.43
C ASP A 155 -14.27 -13.12 2.13
N MET A 156 -12.97 -12.88 1.95
CA MET A 156 -12.22 -13.38 0.80
C MET A 156 -12.20 -14.91 0.73
N TYR A 157 -12.11 -15.60 1.88
CA TYR A 157 -12.24 -17.05 1.93
C TYR A 157 -13.63 -17.52 1.48
N GLU A 158 -14.70 -16.93 2.03
CA GLU A 158 -16.07 -17.29 1.69
C GLU A 158 -16.35 -17.06 0.20
N TYR A 159 -15.87 -15.96 -0.35
CA TYR A 159 -16.00 -15.69 -1.77
C TYR A 159 -15.17 -16.65 -2.65
N ALA A 160 -13.92 -16.90 -2.29
CA ALA A 160 -13.10 -17.88 -3.01
C ALA A 160 -13.74 -19.27 -3.01
N ARG A 161 -14.31 -19.70 -1.89
CA ARG A 161 -15.07 -20.95 -1.78
C ARG A 161 -16.25 -20.99 -2.75
N GLN A 162 -16.97 -19.89 -2.87
CA GLN A 162 -18.14 -19.76 -3.73
C GLN A 162 -17.77 -19.84 -5.22
N VAL A 163 -16.73 -19.10 -5.66
CA VAL A 163 -16.45 -18.91 -7.10
C VAL A 163 -15.43 -19.90 -7.67
N SER A 164 -14.55 -20.48 -6.85
CA SER A 164 -13.54 -21.46 -7.29
C SER A 164 -13.76 -22.87 -6.73
N GLY A 165 -14.60 -23.01 -5.71
CA GLY A 165 -14.78 -24.26 -4.97
C GLY A 165 -13.64 -24.55 -4.00
N TYR A 166 -12.74 -23.61 -3.73
CA TYR A 166 -11.65 -23.79 -2.77
C TYR A 166 -12.17 -24.16 -1.39
N SER A 167 -11.55 -25.15 -0.78
CA SER A 167 -11.79 -25.50 0.63
C SER A 167 -10.54 -26.15 1.20
N PRO A 168 -10.02 -25.69 2.34
CA PRO A 168 -8.86 -26.29 2.96
C PRO A 168 -9.18 -27.75 3.36
N THR A 169 -8.17 -28.61 3.27
CA THR A 169 -8.21 -29.99 3.71
C THR A 169 -7.00 -30.28 4.58
N ARG A 170 -6.99 -31.41 5.29
CA ARG A 170 -5.83 -31.82 6.10
C ARG A 170 -4.54 -32.01 5.28
N LYS A 171 -4.65 -32.23 3.96
CA LYS A 171 -3.49 -32.45 3.08
C LYS A 171 -3.08 -31.19 2.32
N VAL A 172 -4.05 -30.35 1.97
CA VAL A 172 -3.86 -29.12 1.20
C VAL A 172 -4.62 -28.02 1.96
N GLY A 173 -3.87 -27.25 2.73
CA GLY A 173 -4.46 -26.13 3.50
C GLY A 173 -4.56 -24.86 2.67
N ALA A 174 -3.43 -24.33 2.19
CA ALA A 174 -3.38 -23.07 1.45
C ALA A 174 -4.12 -23.14 0.11
N ILE A 175 -4.71 -22.00 -0.29
CA ILE A 175 -5.35 -21.84 -1.59
C ILE A 175 -4.34 -21.99 -2.73
N GLY A 176 -4.75 -22.65 -3.83
CA GLY A 176 -3.92 -22.86 -5.00
C GLY A 176 -3.94 -21.68 -5.98
N TRP A 177 -2.95 -21.62 -6.85
CA TRP A 177 -2.81 -20.56 -7.86
C TRP A 177 -4.03 -20.42 -8.79
N ALA A 178 -4.62 -21.55 -9.20
CA ALA A 178 -5.80 -21.55 -10.06
C ALA A 178 -7.01 -20.91 -9.37
N ASP A 179 -7.24 -21.27 -8.09
CA ASP A 179 -8.34 -20.75 -7.29
C ASP A 179 -8.15 -19.25 -6.99
N MET A 180 -6.92 -18.84 -6.64
CA MET A 180 -6.60 -17.41 -6.46
C MET A 180 -6.86 -16.60 -7.73
N LYS A 181 -6.38 -17.09 -8.88
CA LYS A 181 -6.58 -16.41 -10.17
C LYS A 181 -8.06 -16.30 -10.54
N VAL A 182 -8.85 -17.37 -10.34
CA VAL A 182 -10.29 -17.34 -10.58
C VAL A 182 -10.97 -16.33 -9.68
N THR A 183 -10.64 -16.34 -8.38
CA THR A 183 -11.24 -15.44 -7.39
C THR A 183 -10.95 -13.98 -7.72
N LEU A 184 -9.67 -13.62 -7.93
CA LEU A 184 -9.30 -12.24 -8.23
C LEU A 184 -9.86 -11.75 -9.57
N ARG A 185 -9.98 -12.62 -10.59
CA ARG A 185 -10.64 -12.25 -11.84
C ARG A 185 -12.12 -11.91 -11.64
N LYS A 186 -12.82 -12.63 -10.76
CA LYS A 186 -14.20 -12.33 -10.38
C LYS A 186 -14.32 -11.04 -9.55
N CYS A 187 -13.24 -10.66 -8.87
CA CYS A 187 -13.12 -9.35 -8.22
C CYS A 187 -12.70 -8.23 -9.20
N GLY A 188 -12.63 -8.47 -10.51
CA GLY A 188 -12.32 -7.44 -11.53
C GLY A 188 -10.84 -7.28 -11.86
N PHE A 189 -9.94 -8.12 -11.31
CA PHE A 189 -8.51 -8.02 -11.56
C PHE A 189 -8.05 -8.80 -12.80
N ASP A 190 -7.14 -8.20 -13.57
CA ASP A 190 -6.33 -8.91 -14.56
C ASP A 190 -5.06 -9.44 -13.88
N CYS A 191 -4.95 -10.77 -13.83
CA CYS A 191 -3.85 -11.46 -13.15
C CYS A 191 -3.18 -12.48 -14.07
N SER A 192 -1.85 -12.54 -14.02
CA SER A 192 -1.04 -13.51 -14.78
C SER A 192 -0.14 -14.34 -13.86
N LEU A 193 -0.08 -15.65 -14.11
CA LEU A 193 0.75 -16.60 -13.36
C LEU A 193 2.09 -16.81 -14.04
N HIS A 194 3.16 -16.80 -13.27
CA HIS A 194 4.53 -16.85 -13.76
C HIS A 194 5.41 -17.84 -13.01
N ASN A 195 6.38 -18.35 -13.75
CA ASN A 195 7.49 -19.11 -13.19
C ASN A 195 8.66 -18.17 -12.93
N LYS A 196 9.54 -18.54 -11.99
CA LYS A 196 10.78 -17.82 -11.72
C LYS A 196 11.55 -17.65 -13.04
N PRO A 197 11.79 -16.41 -13.50
CA PRO A 197 12.54 -16.20 -14.73
C PRO A 197 14.02 -16.54 -14.54
N GLU A 198 14.72 -16.77 -15.65
CA GLU A 198 16.14 -17.16 -15.65
C GLU A 198 17.05 -16.09 -15.06
N SER A 199 16.66 -14.81 -15.12
CA SER A 199 17.46 -13.72 -14.60
C SER A 199 16.63 -12.81 -13.67
N TYR A 200 17.32 -12.20 -12.72
CA TYR A 200 16.76 -11.24 -11.79
C TYR A 200 16.22 -9.99 -12.51
N GLU A 201 16.90 -9.52 -13.53
CA GLU A 201 16.51 -8.33 -14.30
C GLU A 201 15.15 -8.53 -14.99
N LYS A 202 14.87 -9.75 -15.48
CA LYS A 202 13.54 -10.07 -16.02
C LYS A 202 12.45 -10.06 -14.95
N PHE A 203 12.76 -10.53 -13.75
CA PHE A 203 11.83 -10.45 -12.63
C PHE A 203 11.57 -9.00 -12.23
N GLN A 204 12.62 -8.21 -12.09
CA GLN A 204 12.60 -6.79 -11.77
C GLN A 204 11.72 -6.01 -12.76
N GLU A 205 11.92 -6.23 -14.07
CA GLU A 205 11.11 -5.58 -15.11
C GLU A 205 9.63 -5.96 -15.03
N GLN A 206 9.32 -7.21 -14.70
CA GLN A 206 7.93 -7.65 -14.55
C GLN A 206 7.26 -7.03 -13.33
N ILE A 207 7.97 -6.95 -12.19
CA ILE A 207 7.46 -6.31 -10.97
C ILE A 207 7.25 -4.81 -11.18
N LYS A 208 8.19 -4.14 -11.85
CA LYS A 208 8.07 -2.72 -12.20
C LYS A 208 6.81 -2.39 -13.00
N ASN A 209 6.39 -3.28 -13.90
CA ASN A 209 5.25 -3.07 -14.79
C ASN A 209 3.90 -3.54 -14.19
N ALA A 210 3.90 -4.14 -13.00
CA ALA A 210 2.70 -4.61 -12.32
C ALA A 210 2.27 -3.63 -11.22
N LYS A 211 0.98 -3.62 -10.87
CA LYS A 211 0.47 -2.89 -9.70
C LYS A 211 1.00 -3.51 -8.40
N GLY A 212 1.14 -4.83 -8.38
CA GLY A 212 1.67 -5.61 -7.27
C GLY A 212 1.71 -7.08 -7.63
N ALA A 213 2.14 -7.91 -6.68
CA ALA A 213 2.16 -9.36 -6.89
C ALA A 213 1.86 -10.14 -5.61
N VAL A 214 1.35 -11.36 -5.79
CA VAL A 214 1.41 -12.43 -4.80
C VAL A 214 2.60 -13.32 -5.14
N VAL A 215 3.50 -13.53 -4.20
CA VAL A 215 4.68 -14.37 -4.39
C VAL A 215 4.66 -15.54 -3.40
N LEU A 216 5.14 -16.69 -3.82
CA LEU A 216 5.28 -17.89 -2.98
C LEU A 216 6.75 -18.07 -2.64
N VAL A 217 7.11 -17.85 -1.40
CA VAL A 217 8.49 -17.95 -0.88
C VAL A 217 8.74 -19.24 -0.11
N CYS A 218 9.99 -19.67 -0.05
CA CYS A 218 10.39 -20.91 0.62
C CYS A 218 11.87 -20.84 1.04
N SER A 219 12.18 -21.19 2.28
CA SER A 219 13.54 -21.25 2.81
C SER A 219 14.42 -22.35 2.19
N ARG A 220 13.84 -23.27 1.42
CA ARG A 220 14.65 -24.27 0.66
C ARG A 220 15.31 -23.67 -0.57
N ASP A 221 14.75 -22.60 -1.12
CA ASP A 221 15.31 -21.89 -2.27
C ASP A 221 16.30 -20.82 -1.78
N ASP A 222 15.95 -20.10 -0.72
CA ASP A 222 16.84 -19.19 0.03
C ASP A 222 16.31 -18.97 1.45
N ASP A 223 17.16 -19.15 2.47
CA ASP A 223 16.82 -19.03 3.89
C ASP A 223 17.30 -17.71 4.54
N THR A 224 17.78 -16.78 3.73
CA THR A 224 18.34 -15.50 4.22
C THR A 224 17.29 -14.64 4.92
N TYR A 225 16.10 -14.52 4.35
CA TYR A 225 15.04 -13.65 4.86
C TYR A 225 13.85 -14.42 5.44
N TRP A 226 13.35 -15.46 4.74
CA TRP A 226 12.26 -16.32 5.22
C TRP A 226 12.79 -17.63 5.80
N GLU A 227 13.43 -17.56 6.95
CA GLU A 227 13.95 -18.73 7.66
C GLU A 227 12.85 -19.72 8.02
N ASN A 228 13.17 -21.02 7.95
CA ASN A 228 12.30 -22.14 8.34
C ASN A 228 10.90 -22.15 7.67
N THR A 229 10.78 -21.55 6.49
CA THR A 229 9.52 -21.40 5.75
C THR A 229 9.38 -22.48 4.68
N GLY A 230 8.45 -23.42 4.84
CA GLY A 230 8.23 -24.50 3.87
C GLY A 230 7.46 -24.10 2.61
N GLY A 231 6.84 -22.92 2.62
CA GLY A 231 6.08 -22.29 1.56
C GLY A 231 5.08 -21.31 2.16
N HIS A 232 5.12 -20.04 1.73
CA HIS A 232 4.32 -18.97 2.28
C HIS A 232 4.01 -17.93 1.21
N TYR A 233 2.74 -17.53 1.13
CA TYR A 233 2.32 -16.46 0.25
C TYR A 233 2.48 -15.10 0.94
N VAL A 234 3.10 -14.17 0.23
CA VAL A 234 3.24 -12.77 0.63
C VAL A 234 2.88 -11.84 -0.52
N ASN A 235 2.53 -10.59 -0.22
CA ASN A 235 2.36 -9.54 -1.22
C ASN A 235 3.62 -8.70 -1.35
N ILE A 236 3.87 -8.24 -2.57
CA ILE A 236 4.80 -7.15 -2.85
C ILE A 236 4.13 -6.09 -3.70
N SER A 237 4.43 -4.83 -3.41
CA SER A 237 3.89 -3.64 -4.09
C SER A 237 4.88 -2.48 -4.02
N LEU A 238 4.54 -1.33 -4.58
CA LEU A 238 5.31 -0.09 -4.47
C LEU A 238 6.80 -0.27 -4.78
N TYR A 239 7.12 -0.89 -5.93
CA TYR A 239 8.50 -1.08 -6.35
C TYR A 239 9.22 0.26 -6.54
N ASN A 240 10.34 0.44 -5.85
CA ASN A 240 11.22 1.59 -5.96
C ASN A 240 12.45 1.26 -6.81
N GLU A 241 12.54 1.85 -8.01
CA GLU A 241 13.67 1.63 -8.93
C GLU A 241 15.01 2.16 -8.42
N GLU A 242 15.00 3.23 -7.59
CA GLU A 242 16.26 3.85 -7.13
C GLU A 242 16.93 2.99 -6.06
N THR A 243 16.16 2.33 -5.21
CA THR A 243 16.67 1.50 -4.09
C THR A 243 16.58 0.00 -4.39
N ASP A 244 15.87 -0.39 -5.44
CA ASP A 244 15.56 -1.78 -5.79
C ASP A 244 14.81 -2.52 -4.65
N GLU A 245 13.85 -1.84 -4.03
CA GLU A 245 13.06 -2.33 -2.92
C GLU A 245 11.58 -2.42 -3.27
N VAL A 246 10.87 -3.30 -2.58
CA VAL A 246 9.42 -3.44 -2.63
C VAL A 246 8.82 -3.35 -1.23
N PHE A 247 7.61 -2.86 -1.14
CA PHE A 247 6.83 -2.89 0.09
C PHE A 247 6.22 -4.28 0.30
N LEU A 248 6.51 -4.88 1.45
CA LEU A 248 6.12 -6.23 1.80
C LEU A 248 4.85 -6.27 2.65
N GLY A 249 3.86 -7.03 2.21
CA GLY A 249 2.76 -7.52 3.04
C GLY A 249 3.00 -8.99 3.38
N ASP A 250 3.46 -9.28 4.61
CA ASP A 250 3.72 -10.64 5.10
C ASP A 250 2.66 -11.08 6.12
N PRO A 251 1.62 -11.84 5.70
CA PRO A 251 0.55 -12.27 6.59
C PRO A 251 0.99 -13.12 7.78
N GLY A 252 2.09 -13.86 7.62
CA GLY A 252 2.63 -14.77 8.64
C GLY A 252 3.79 -14.19 9.44
N GLY A 253 4.35 -13.06 9.03
CA GLY A 253 5.54 -12.46 9.61
C GLY A 253 5.26 -11.07 10.21
N PRO A 254 4.59 -10.95 11.38
CA PRO A 254 4.18 -9.66 11.91
C PRO A 254 5.32 -8.67 12.19
N SER A 255 6.55 -9.16 12.33
CA SER A 255 7.76 -8.31 12.48
C SER A 255 8.33 -7.83 11.14
N ARG A 256 7.94 -8.45 10.02
CA ARG A 256 8.38 -8.12 8.67
C ARG A 256 7.28 -7.46 7.85
N ASN A 257 6.04 -7.54 8.32
CA ASN A 257 4.89 -6.94 7.67
C ASN A 257 5.05 -5.43 7.60
N ARG A 258 4.84 -4.82 6.45
CA ARG A 258 4.96 -3.37 6.18
C ARG A 258 6.41 -2.84 6.17
N GLU A 259 7.37 -3.65 5.75
CA GLU A 259 8.74 -3.20 5.53
C GLU A 259 9.03 -3.02 4.04
N PHE A 260 9.90 -2.09 3.68
CA PHE A 260 10.56 -2.07 2.38
C PHE A 260 11.76 -3.01 2.44
N ILE A 261 11.80 -3.98 1.52
CA ILE A 261 12.84 -4.98 1.44
C ILE A 261 13.47 -5.01 0.05
N PRO A 262 14.75 -5.39 -0.09
CA PRO A 262 15.36 -5.62 -1.39
C PRO A 262 14.54 -6.65 -2.20
N LEU A 263 14.14 -6.28 -3.42
CA LEU A 263 13.41 -7.19 -4.32
C LEU A 263 14.19 -8.48 -4.57
N ARG A 264 15.51 -8.42 -4.47
CA ARG A 264 16.39 -9.58 -4.61
C ARG A 264 16.08 -10.69 -3.61
N TYR A 265 15.73 -10.37 -2.35
CA TYR A 265 15.34 -11.37 -1.35
C TYR A 265 14.11 -12.16 -1.79
N VAL A 266 13.14 -11.47 -2.42
CA VAL A 266 11.94 -12.12 -2.97
C VAL A 266 12.31 -13.07 -4.10
N TYR A 267 13.11 -12.61 -5.07
CA TYR A 267 13.53 -13.41 -6.20
C TYR A 267 14.27 -14.69 -5.78
N ASP A 268 15.23 -14.56 -4.86
CA ASP A 268 16.04 -15.68 -4.42
C ASP A 268 15.18 -16.74 -3.69
N ALA A 269 14.21 -16.32 -2.85
CA ALA A 269 13.33 -17.18 -2.08
C ALA A 269 12.11 -17.73 -2.85
N LEU A 270 11.89 -17.39 -4.12
CA LEU A 270 10.78 -17.91 -4.93
C LEU A 270 10.78 -19.45 -4.93
N LYS A 271 9.66 -20.06 -4.51
CA LYS A 271 9.53 -21.53 -4.34
C LYS A 271 9.51 -22.26 -5.67
N THR A 272 10.68 -22.67 -6.17
CA THR A 272 10.88 -23.31 -7.47
C THR A 272 10.18 -24.67 -7.60
N ALA A 273 9.93 -25.36 -6.49
CA ALA A 273 9.20 -26.64 -6.48
C ALA A 273 7.68 -26.50 -6.72
N SER A 274 7.14 -25.28 -6.79
CA SER A 274 5.73 -25.03 -7.12
C SER A 274 5.53 -24.94 -8.64
N GLN A 275 4.30 -25.20 -9.11
CA GLN A 275 3.94 -25.07 -10.53
C GLN A 275 4.15 -23.63 -11.05
N TYR A 276 3.79 -22.65 -10.23
CA TYR A 276 4.06 -21.22 -10.44
C TYR A 276 4.68 -20.65 -9.18
N GLN A 277 5.44 -19.57 -9.29
CA GLN A 277 6.13 -18.95 -8.17
C GLN A 277 5.54 -17.62 -7.77
N TYR A 278 4.88 -16.95 -8.71
CA TYR A 278 4.20 -15.68 -8.43
C TYR A 278 3.05 -15.41 -9.39
N MET A 279 2.17 -14.52 -8.98
CA MET A 279 1.06 -14.00 -9.74
C MET A 279 1.17 -12.47 -9.76
N LEU A 280 1.25 -11.88 -10.94
CA LEU A 280 1.21 -10.44 -11.13
C LEU A 280 -0.24 -9.96 -11.14
N VAL A 281 -0.47 -8.83 -10.51
CA VAL A 281 -1.69 -8.03 -10.61
C VAL A 281 -1.42 -6.92 -11.61
N ASN A 282 -1.94 -7.05 -12.82
CA ASN A 282 -1.63 -6.16 -13.94
C ASN A 282 -2.54 -4.93 -13.94
N ASP A 283 -3.85 -5.16 -13.73
CA ASP A 283 -4.87 -4.11 -13.80
C ASP A 283 -6.11 -4.46 -12.98
N TYR A 284 -6.96 -3.46 -12.73
CA TYR A 284 -8.27 -3.59 -12.14
C TYR A 284 -9.30 -2.85 -13.00
N ARG A 285 -10.47 -3.46 -13.18
CA ARG A 285 -11.61 -2.88 -13.89
C ARG A 285 -12.88 -3.06 -13.08
N GLU A 286 -13.42 -1.96 -12.64
CA GLU A 286 -14.63 -1.89 -11.81
C GLU A 286 -15.83 -2.61 -12.47
N GLU A 287 -16.00 -2.47 -13.77
CA GLU A 287 -17.08 -3.11 -14.53
C GLU A 287 -17.01 -4.65 -14.54
N ASN A 288 -15.83 -5.21 -14.23
CA ASN A 288 -15.61 -6.65 -14.14
C ASN A 288 -15.67 -7.19 -12.69
N ASN A 289 -15.83 -6.31 -11.70
CA ASN A 289 -15.97 -6.72 -10.31
C ASN A 289 -17.39 -7.24 -10.04
N GLU A 290 -17.53 -8.57 -9.97
CA GLU A 290 -18.82 -9.24 -9.70
C GLU A 290 -19.14 -9.31 -8.20
N TRP A 291 -18.19 -9.00 -7.32
CA TRP A 291 -18.35 -9.18 -5.88
C TRP A 291 -18.81 -7.91 -5.17
N LYS A 292 -18.05 -6.83 -5.31
CA LYS A 292 -18.35 -5.51 -4.72
C LYS A 292 -18.63 -5.55 -3.21
N GLN A 293 -17.90 -6.45 -2.49
CA GLN A 293 -17.94 -6.48 -1.03
C GLN A 293 -17.34 -5.20 -0.49
N ASP A 294 -18.05 -4.54 0.41
CA ASP A 294 -17.58 -3.34 1.07
C ASP A 294 -17.91 -3.39 2.57
N GLY A 295 -16.88 -3.20 3.38
CA GLY A 295 -16.92 -3.31 4.83
C GLY A 295 -16.29 -4.60 5.35
N ILE A 296 -15.80 -4.54 6.57
CA ILE A 296 -15.24 -5.65 7.37
C ILE A 296 -16.10 -5.77 8.62
N ASP A 297 -16.87 -6.85 8.69
CA ASP A 297 -17.81 -7.06 9.80
C ASP A 297 -17.14 -7.64 11.06
N GLU A 298 -15.98 -8.32 10.93
CA GLU A 298 -15.24 -8.86 12.03
C GLU A 298 -14.49 -7.76 12.79
N ASN A 299 -14.27 -7.98 14.10
CA ASN A 299 -13.40 -7.11 14.86
C ASN A 299 -11.95 -7.25 14.37
N TRP A 300 -11.29 -6.12 14.15
CA TRP A 300 -9.90 -6.06 13.74
C TRP A 300 -9.19 -4.81 14.28
N VAL A 301 -7.87 -4.82 14.27
CA VAL A 301 -7.06 -3.69 14.74
C VAL A 301 -6.64 -2.87 13.52
N GLU A 302 -7.32 -1.75 13.34
CA GLU A 302 -7.04 -0.78 12.28
C GLU A 302 -5.67 -0.10 12.47
N PRO A 303 -5.03 0.39 11.38
CA PRO A 303 -3.78 1.13 11.44
C PRO A 303 -3.92 2.52 12.07
#